data_c7f747037329c30483838e46b3eed703
#
_entry.id   c7f747037329c30483838e46b3eed703
#
_cell.length_a   1.000
_cell.length_b   1.000
_cell.length_c   1.000
_cell.angle_alpha   90.00
_cell.angle_beta   90.00
_cell.angle_gamma   90.00
#
_symmetry.space_group_name_H-M   'P 1'
#
loop_
_entity.id
_entity.type
_entity.pdbx_description
1 polymer ?
#
loop_
_entity_poly.entity_id
_entity_poly.type
_entity_poly.pdbx_seq_one_letter_code
_entity_poly.pdbx_strand_id
1 'polypeptide(L)'
;LVTRRHLTFLCEGDRLAATLDEGEKTTGLLLVTGGNEIRSGAFSGQASLAASLAEQGFPVFRFDRRGVGDSEGFNRGFRDEEADIRAALAAFREAAPHVSRVVGFGNCDAASALMLAGGAGCDALVLSNPWTIEEAGDASDGGDDTGSDTTPPASAIRARYIAKLKNPREIARLLSGGV
;
A
#
# COMPACT_ATOMS: atom_id res chain seq x y z
N LEU A 1 -22.36 -14.88 3.49
CA LEU A 1 -20.95 -15.31 3.50
C LEU A 1 -20.30 -14.75 2.25
N VAL A 2 -19.27 -13.92 2.42
CA VAL A 2 -18.49 -13.39 1.30
C VAL A 2 -17.67 -14.52 0.68
N THR A 3 -17.76 -14.69 -0.63
CA THR A 3 -16.87 -15.58 -1.36
C THR A 3 -15.54 -14.89 -1.59
N ARG A 4 -14.46 -15.53 -1.19
CA ARG A 4 -13.09 -15.02 -1.35
C ARG A 4 -12.29 -15.95 -2.25
N ARG A 5 -11.68 -15.40 -3.29
CA ARG A 5 -10.78 -16.12 -4.19
C ARG A 5 -9.35 -15.59 -4.06
N HIS A 6 -8.41 -16.51 -3.91
CA HIS A 6 -6.99 -16.22 -4.03
C HIS A 6 -6.56 -16.50 -5.47
N LEU A 7 -5.80 -15.59 -6.04
CA LEU A 7 -5.33 -15.67 -7.43
C LEU A 7 -3.94 -15.06 -7.57
N THR A 8 -3.34 -15.30 -8.71
CA THR A 8 -2.06 -14.69 -9.08
C THR A 8 -2.17 -14.09 -10.47
N PHE A 9 -1.39 -13.06 -10.74
CA PHE A 9 -1.29 -12.40 -12.04
C PHE A 9 0.16 -12.02 -12.34
N LEU A 10 0.47 -11.70 -13.58
CA LEU A 10 1.82 -11.34 -14.00
C LEU A 10 1.97 -9.81 -14.11
N CYS A 11 3.12 -9.31 -13.64
CA CYS A 11 3.57 -7.95 -13.85
C CYS A 11 5.04 -7.99 -14.28
N GLU A 12 5.34 -7.59 -15.52
CA GLU A 12 6.70 -7.56 -16.08
C GLU A 12 7.49 -8.86 -15.93
N GLY A 13 6.82 -10.01 -15.88
CA GLY A 13 7.41 -11.33 -15.72
C GLY A 13 7.39 -11.87 -14.30
N ASP A 14 7.20 -11.04 -13.29
CA ASP A 14 7.03 -11.45 -11.89
C ASP A 14 5.58 -11.86 -11.62
N ARG A 15 5.39 -12.88 -10.78
CA ARG A 15 4.07 -13.35 -10.35
C ARG A 15 3.67 -12.66 -9.05
N LEU A 16 2.55 -11.93 -9.08
CA LEU A 16 1.99 -11.23 -7.94
C LEU A 16 0.78 -11.98 -7.36
N ALA A 17 0.69 -11.98 -6.05
CA ALA A 17 -0.41 -12.59 -5.31
C ALA A 17 -1.54 -11.59 -5.05
N ALA A 18 -2.77 -12.05 -5.24
CA ALA A 18 -3.97 -11.25 -5.03
C ALA A 18 -5.08 -12.00 -4.32
N THR A 19 -6.06 -11.24 -3.85
CA THR A 19 -7.30 -11.75 -3.27
C THR A 19 -8.46 -10.91 -3.78
N LEU A 20 -9.47 -11.56 -4.33
CA LEU A 20 -10.76 -10.98 -4.70
C LEU A 20 -11.80 -11.38 -3.67
N ASP A 21 -12.36 -10.42 -2.97
CA ASP A 21 -13.59 -10.57 -2.21
C ASP A 21 -14.75 -10.26 -3.18
N GLU A 22 -15.58 -11.25 -3.50
CA GLU A 22 -16.59 -11.17 -4.57
C GLU A 22 -17.79 -10.33 -4.18
N GLY A 23 -18.39 -9.66 -5.16
CA GLY A 23 -19.61 -8.87 -5.04
C GLY A 23 -20.31 -8.76 -6.38
N GLU A 24 -21.58 -8.41 -6.41
CA GLU A 24 -22.42 -8.40 -7.61
C GLU A 24 -22.52 -7.02 -8.29
N LYS A 25 -22.07 -5.96 -7.59
CA LYS A 25 -22.14 -4.59 -8.11
C LYS A 25 -21.10 -4.36 -9.22
N THR A 26 -21.45 -3.47 -10.13
CA THR A 26 -20.59 -3.10 -11.26
C THR A 26 -19.51 -2.07 -10.90
N THR A 27 -19.54 -1.53 -9.69
CA THR A 27 -18.46 -0.70 -9.12
C THR A 27 -17.65 -1.55 -8.15
N GLY A 28 -16.35 -1.69 -8.41
CA GLY A 28 -15.40 -2.41 -7.57
C GLY A 28 -14.36 -1.51 -6.94
N LEU A 29 -13.65 -2.02 -5.94
CA LEU A 29 -12.57 -1.32 -5.24
C LEU A 29 -11.25 -2.06 -5.44
N LEU A 30 -10.23 -1.33 -5.90
CA LEU A 30 -8.84 -1.78 -5.93
C LEU A 30 -8.13 -1.20 -4.70
N LEU A 31 -7.76 -2.05 -3.74
CA LEU A 31 -6.98 -1.66 -2.57
C LEU A 31 -5.49 -1.79 -2.87
N VAL A 32 -4.79 -0.66 -2.82
CA VAL A 32 -3.33 -0.58 -2.96
C VAL A 32 -2.71 -0.44 -1.56
N THR A 33 -1.70 -1.25 -1.27
CA THR A 33 -0.97 -1.22 0.01
C THR A 33 0.25 -0.32 -0.07
N GLY A 34 0.65 0.29 1.04
CA GLY A 34 1.85 1.13 1.13
C GLY A 34 3.01 0.45 1.87
N GLY A 35 4.22 1.00 1.74
CA GLY A 35 5.40 0.52 2.45
C GLY A 35 5.72 -0.96 2.20
N ASN A 36 5.80 -1.75 3.26
CA ASN A 36 5.96 -3.22 3.21
C ASN A 36 4.67 -3.94 3.66
N GLU A 37 3.54 -3.27 3.58
CA GLU A 37 2.27 -3.81 4.00
C GLU A 37 1.78 -4.86 2.99
N ILE A 38 1.38 -6.02 3.49
CA ILE A 38 0.79 -7.08 2.67
C ILE A 38 -0.70 -6.81 2.42
N ARG A 39 -1.30 -7.49 1.43
CA ARG A 39 -2.70 -7.30 0.99
C ARG A 39 -3.77 -7.51 2.07
N SER A 40 -3.44 -8.09 3.21
CA SER A 40 -4.37 -8.17 4.36
C SER A 40 -4.44 -6.87 5.16
N GLY A 41 -3.41 -6.03 5.04
CA GLY A 41 -3.26 -4.83 5.83
C GLY A 41 -2.83 -5.07 7.28
N ALA A 42 -2.41 -4.03 7.96
CA ALA A 42 -2.08 -4.08 9.37
C ALA A 42 -3.28 -4.59 10.18
N PHE A 43 -3.04 -5.55 11.07
CA PHE A 43 -4.09 -6.20 11.88
C PHE A 43 -5.26 -6.75 11.04
N SER A 44 -4.99 -7.17 9.80
CA SER A 44 -6.01 -7.60 8.83
C SER A 44 -7.06 -6.52 8.48
N GLY A 45 -6.73 -5.24 8.66
CA GLY A 45 -7.65 -4.13 8.47
C GLY A 45 -8.19 -4.02 7.05
N GLN A 46 -7.32 -4.18 6.03
CA GLN A 46 -7.76 -4.17 4.64
C GLN A 46 -8.59 -5.41 4.27
N ALA A 47 -8.26 -6.58 4.84
CA ALA A 47 -9.05 -7.78 4.63
C ALA A 47 -10.45 -7.66 5.25
N SER A 48 -10.57 -7.02 6.41
CA SER A 48 -11.84 -6.75 7.09
C SER A 48 -12.68 -5.71 6.34
N LEU A 49 -12.05 -4.63 5.87
CA LEU A 49 -12.72 -3.63 5.03
C LEU A 49 -13.25 -4.26 3.73
N ALA A 50 -12.43 -5.08 3.07
CA ALA A 50 -12.82 -5.78 1.85
C ALA A 50 -14.03 -6.70 2.07
N ALA A 51 -14.02 -7.49 3.15
CA ALA A 51 -15.15 -8.34 3.52
C ALA A 51 -16.44 -7.52 3.75
N SER A 52 -16.34 -6.42 4.51
CA SER A 52 -17.49 -5.55 4.79
C SER A 52 -18.07 -4.90 3.53
N LEU A 53 -17.25 -4.50 2.58
CA LEU A 53 -17.69 -3.95 1.31
C LEU A 53 -18.30 -5.03 0.40
N ALA A 54 -17.71 -6.21 0.38
CA ALA A 54 -18.22 -7.33 -0.39
C ALA A 54 -19.57 -7.83 0.13
N GLU A 55 -19.80 -7.80 1.44
CA GLU A 55 -21.13 -8.02 2.05
C GLU A 55 -22.19 -7.02 1.57
N GLN A 56 -21.76 -5.81 1.22
CA GLN A 56 -22.62 -4.79 0.62
C GLN A 56 -22.71 -4.92 -0.91
N GLY A 57 -22.10 -5.95 -1.49
CA GLY A 57 -22.12 -6.28 -2.91
C GLY A 57 -21.03 -5.61 -3.76
N PHE A 58 -20.07 -4.90 -3.18
CA PHE A 58 -18.94 -4.31 -3.91
C PHE A 58 -17.80 -5.31 -4.02
N PRO A 59 -17.40 -5.74 -5.24
CA PRO A 59 -16.19 -6.55 -5.38
C PRO A 59 -14.95 -5.77 -4.98
N VAL A 60 -14.05 -6.41 -4.21
CA VAL A 60 -12.82 -5.78 -3.73
C VAL A 60 -11.62 -6.61 -4.11
N PHE A 61 -10.67 -6.02 -4.83
CA PHE A 61 -9.43 -6.64 -5.22
C PHE A 61 -8.27 -6.05 -4.42
N ARG A 62 -7.48 -6.93 -3.81
CA ARG A 62 -6.30 -6.61 -3.01
C ARG A 62 -5.13 -7.42 -3.52
N PHE A 63 -3.93 -6.85 -3.53
CA PHE A 63 -2.75 -7.55 -4.02
C PHE A 63 -1.50 -7.18 -3.22
N ASP A 64 -0.52 -8.06 -3.24
CA ASP A 64 0.83 -7.77 -2.78
C ASP A 64 1.63 -7.23 -3.96
N ARG A 65 2.33 -6.13 -3.76
CA ARG A 65 3.22 -5.53 -4.76
C ARG A 65 4.46 -6.39 -4.98
N ARG A 66 5.22 -6.14 -6.02
CA ARG A 66 6.49 -6.84 -6.24
C ARG A 66 7.40 -6.74 -5.01
N GLY A 67 7.97 -7.89 -4.60
CA GLY A 67 8.86 -8.00 -3.44
C GLY A 67 8.19 -7.82 -2.07
N VAL A 68 6.85 -7.87 -2.01
CA VAL A 68 6.08 -7.79 -0.76
C VAL A 68 5.22 -9.05 -0.62
N GLY A 69 5.08 -9.56 0.60
CA GLY A 69 4.22 -10.69 0.93
C GLY A 69 4.52 -11.95 0.14
N ASP A 70 3.52 -12.44 -0.60
CA ASP A 70 3.61 -13.65 -1.42
C ASP A 70 3.97 -13.36 -2.90
N SER A 71 4.29 -12.10 -3.23
CA SER A 71 4.64 -11.68 -4.59
C SER A 71 6.14 -11.80 -4.87
N GLU A 72 6.46 -12.17 -6.10
CA GLU A 72 7.83 -12.22 -6.61
C GLU A 72 8.38 -10.81 -6.90
N GLY A 73 9.65 -10.71 -7.30
CA GLY A 73 10.30 -9.47 -7.70
C GLY A 73 10.90 -8.69 -6.54
N PHE A 74 11.11 -7.39 -6.75
CA PHE A 74 11.74 -6.49 -5.79
C PHE A 74 10.85 -5.28 -5.53
N ASN A 75 10.70 -4.90 -4.24
CA ASN A 75 10.05 -3.67 -3.86
C ASN A 75 10.94 -2.47 -4.18
N ARG A 76 10.51 -1.64 -5.14
CA ARG A 76 11.21 -0.43 -5.58
C ARG A 76 10.66 0.86 -4.94
N GLY A 77 9.76 0.71 -3.97
CA GLY A 77 9.08 1.82 -3.32
C GLY A 77 7.93 2.40 -4.14
N PHE A 78 7.17 3.28 -3.51
CA PHE A 78 5.91 3.80 -4.05
C PHE A 78 6.04 4.63 -5.35
N ARG A 79 7.24 5.10 -5.68
CA ARG A 79 7.50 5.87 -6.91
C ARG A 79 7.50 5.01 -8.17
N ASP A 80 7.77 3.71 -8.03
CA ASP A 80 7.89 2.75 -9.14
C ASP A 80 6.76 1.69 -9.13
N GLU A 81 5.60 2.02 -8.53
CA GLU A 81 4.48 1.09 -8.39
C GLU A 81 3.47 1.12 -9.56
N GLU A 82 3.59 2.04 -10.49
CA GLU A 82 2.60 2.20 -11.55
C GLU A 82 2.34 0.91 -12.32
N ALA A 83 3.39 0.14 -12.65
CA ALA A 83 3.26 -1.12 -13.37
C ALA A 83 2.46 -2.16 -12.58
N ASP A 84 2.72 -2.29 -11.27
CA ASP A 84 2.03 -3.20 -10.37
C ASP A 84 0.55 -2.85 -10.26
N ILE A 85 0.22 -1.56 -10.09
CA ILE A 85 -1.16 -1.07 -9.97
C ILE A 85 -1.91 -1.30 -11.29
N ARG A 86 -1.30 -1.03 -12.45
CA ARG A 86 -1.91 -1.28 -13.77
C ARG A 86 -2.16 -2.77 -14.01
N ALA A 87 -1.20 -3.62 -13.68
CA ALA A 87 -1.34 -5.05 -13.80
C ALA A 87 -2.43 -5.60 -12.87
N ALA A 88 -2.50 -5.12 -11.62
CA ALA A 88 -3.54 -5.47 -10.68
C ALA A 88 -4.93 -5.02 -11.15
N LEU A 89 -5.06 -3.82 -11.73
CA LEU A 89 -6.32 -3.34 -12.31
C LEU A 89 -6.78 -4.21 -13.47
N ALA A 90 -5.85 -4.62 -14.35
CA ALA A 90 -6.16 -5.51 -15.45
C ALA A 90 -6.62 -6.88 -14.96
N ALA A 91 -5.90 -7.47 -13.99
CA ALA A 91 -6.26 -8.73 -13.36
C ALA A 91 -7.62 -8.66 -12.63
N PHE A 92 -7.92 -7.54 -11.98
CA PHE A 92 -9.23 -7.34 -11.36
C PHE A 92 -10.36 -7.36 -12.41
N ARG A 93 -10.21 -6.64 -13.52
CA ARG A 93 -11.20 -6.61 -14.60
C ARG A 93 -11.38 -7.99 -15.27
N GLU A 94 -10.30 -8.76 -15.37
CA GLU A 94 -10.36 -10.13 -15.87
C GLU A 94 -11.08 -11.06 -14.89
N ALA A 95 -10.76 -10.98 -13.60
CA ALA A 95 -11.33 -11.83 -12.55
C ALA A 95 -12.82 -11.52 -12.24
N ALA A 96 -13.24 -10.26 -12.50
CA ALA A 96 -14.60 -9.77 -12.27
C ALA A 96 -15.11 -8.95 -13.48
N PRO A 97 -15.41 -9.59 -14.62
CA PRO A 97 -15.72 -8.88 -15.88
C PRO A 97 -17.02 -8.06 -15.86
N HIS A 98 -17.87 -8.25 -14.85
CA HIS A 98 -19.06 -7.43 -14.64
C HIS A 98 -18.74 -6.05 -14.02
N VAL A 99 -17.52 -5.85 -13.50
CA VAL A 99 -17.08 -4.57 -12.94
C VAL A 99 -16.76 -3.60 -14.07
N SER A 100 -17.58 -2.58 -14.19
CA SER A 100 -17.42 -1.52 -15.21
C SER A 100 -16.72 -0.27 -14.68
N ARG A 101 -16.69 -0.08 -13.36
CA ARG A 101 -16.03 1.07 -12.71
C ARG A 101 -15.15 0.56 -11.56
N VAL A 102 -13.92 1.05 -11.48
CA VAL A 102 -12.99 0.72 -10.41
C VAL A 102 -12.57 1.99 -9.68
N VAL A 103 -12.75 1.97 -8.37
CA VAL A 103 -12.24 3.00 -7.46
C VAL A 103 -10.90 2.50 -6.89
N GLY A 104 -9.83 3.25 -7.10
CA GLY A 104 -8.54 2.99 -6.46
C GLY A 104 -8.52 3.58 -5.05
N PHE A 105 -8.17 2.79 -4.06
CA PHE A 105 -7.97 3.25 -2.68
C PHE A 105 -6.51 3.07 -2.28
N GLY A 106 -5.92 4.13 -1.72
CA GLY A 106 -4.58 4.09 -1.13
C GLY A 106 -4.48 4.94 0.12
N ASN A 107 -3.66 4.47 1.06
CA ASN A 107 -3.31 5.21 2.27
C ASN A 107 -1.80 5.38 2.35
N CYS A 108 -1.31 6.54 2.79
CA CYS A 108 0.10 6.87 2.93
C CYS A 108 0.85 6.72 1.58
N ASP A 109 1.88 5.89 1.49
CA ASP A 109 2.66 5.61 0.27
C ASP A 109 1.79 5.17 -0.90
N ALA A 110 0.78 4.33 -0.65
CA ALA A 110 -0.15 3.87 -1.67
C ALA A 110 -1.00 5.02 -2.25
N ALA A 111 -1.37 5.99 -1.43
CA ALA A 111 -2.05 7.19 -1.91
C ALA A 111 -1.13 7.99 -2.84
N SER A 112 0.14 8.15 -2.46
CA SER A 112 1.15 8.82 -3.29
C SER A 112 1.43 8.05 -4.58
N ALA A 113 1.53 6.70 -4.53
CA ALA A 113 1.71 5.86 -5.71
C ALA A 113 0.56 6.05 -6.71
N LEU A 114 -0.70 6.01 -6.25
CA LEU A 114 -1.87 6.25 -7.08
C LEU A 114 -1.88 7.66 -7.70
N MET A 115 -1.46 8.68 -6.94
CA MET A 115 -1.34 10.04 -7.47
C MET A 115 -0.27 10.14 -8.56
N LEU A 116 0.92 9.60 -8.30
CA LEU A 116 2.04 9.62 -9.26
C LEU A 116 1.72 8.85 -10.54
N ALA A 117 0.99 7.74 -10.42
CA ALA A 117 0.54 6.93 -11.55
C ALA A 117 -0.68 7.54 -12.29
N GLY A 118 -1.12 8.76 -11.94
CA GLY A 118 -2.31 9.37 -12.54
C GLY A 118 -3.56 8.52 -12.38
N GLY A 119 -3.68 7.79 -11.26
CA GLY A 119 -4.75 6.84 -10.98
C GLY A 119 -4.61 5.48 -11.65
N ALA A 120 -3.54 5.25 -12.43
CA ALA A 120 -3.22 3.99 -13.12
C ALA A 120 -4.36 3.41 -13.98
N GLY A 121 -5.35 4.23 -14.35
CA GLY A 121 -6.53 3.82 -15.12
C GLY A 121 -7.75 3.44 -14.27
N CYS A 122 -7.75 3.73 -12.98
CA CYS A 122 -8.94 3.71 -12.13
C CYS A 122 -9.91 4.84 -12.52
N ASP A 123 -11.22 4.61 -12.38
CA ASP A 123 -12.26 5.58 -12.72
C ASP A 123 -12.44 6.68 -11.66
N ALA A 124 -12.05 6.38 -10.42
CA ALA A 124 -12.03 7.33 -9.31
C ALA A 124 -10.97 6.92 -8.28
N LEU A 125 -10.58 7.85 -7.42
CA LEU A 125 -9.61 7.62 -6.36
C LEU A 125 -10.16 8.04 -5.00
N VAL A 126 -9.84 7.26 -3.99
CA VAL A 126 -9.95 7.61 -2.58
C VAL A 126 -8.55 7.57 -1.98
N LEU A 127 -8.04 8.74 -1.65
CA LEU A 127 -6.67 8.93 -1.17
C LEU A 127 -6.70 9.39 0.28
N SER A 128 -6.04 8.64 1.14
CA SER A 128 -5.92 8.93 2.56
C SER A 128 -4.48 9.23 2.90
N ASN A 129 -4.24 10.37 3.54
CA ASN A 129 -2.95 10.76 4.08
C ASN A 129 -1.75 10.53 3.11
N PRO A 130 -1.79 11.10 1.88
CA PRO A 130 -0.71 10.90 0.93
C PRO A 130 0.60 11.44 1.52
N TRP A 131 1.69 10.74 1.25
CA TRP A 131 3.01 11.19 1.63
C TRP A 131 3.38 12.45 0.84
N THR A 132 3.63 13.55 1.52
CA THR A 132 4.16 14.76 0.91
C THR A 132 5.68 14.61 0.80
N ILE A 133 6.18 14.65 -0.43
CA ILE A 133 7.61 14.71 -0.68
C ILE A 133 8.00 16.18 -0.49
N GLU A 134 8.64 16.50 0.61
CA GLU A 134 9.41 17.74 0.69
C GLU A 134 10.58 17.55 -0.27
N GLU A 135 10.65 18.36 -1.34
CA GLU A 135 11.91 18.58 -2.01
C GLU A 135 12.87 19.07 -0.93
N ALA A 136 13.96 18.35 -0.72
CA ALA A 136 15.02 18.84 0.14
C ALA A 136 15.46 20.18 -0.44
N GLY A 137 14.95 21.26 0.13
CA GLY A 137 15.43 22.61 -0.14
C GLY A 137 16.93 22.58 0.07
N ASP A 138 17.68 23.18 -0.83
CA ASP A 138 19.13 23.34 -0.79
C ASP A 138 19.64 23.59 0.63
N ALA A 139 19.89 22.53 1.39
CA ALA A 139 20.81 22.57 2.49
C ALA A 139 22.19 22.44 1.88
N SER A 140 22.74 23.58 1.45
CA SER A 140 24.16 23.77 1.22
C SER A 140 24.87 23.55 2.55
N ASP A 141 25.16 22.31 2.88
CA ASP A 141 26.25 21.98 3.79
C ASP A 141 26.96 20.72 3.26
N GLY A 142 28.26 20.89 2.99
CA GLY A 142 29.08 19.92 2.31
C GLY A 142 29.26 18.64 3.09
N GLY A 143 28.72 17.58 2.54
CA GLY A 143 28.94 16.21 2.95
C GLY A 143 28.74 15.32 1.75
N ASP A 144 29.84 14.80 1.23
CA ASP A 144 29.95 13.78 0.20
C ASP A 144 29.07 12.56 0.59
N ASP A 145 27.85 12.46 0.01
CA ASP A 145 27.02 11.28 0.18
C ASP A 145 26.77 10.64 -1.17
N THR A 146 27.65 9.72 -1.52
CA THR A 146 27.49 8.77 -2.60
C THR A 146 26.26 7.91 -2.29
N GLY A 147 25.22 8.07 -3.09
CA GLY A 147 23.94 7.41 -2.95
C GLY A 147 24.05 5.91 -2.66
N SER A 148 23.68 5.54 -1.45
CA SER A 148 23.33 4.17 -1.09
C SER A 148 21.99 4.21 -0.38
N ASP A 149 21.05 3.45 -0.93
CA ASP A 149 19.75 3.11 -0.36
C ASP A 149 19.96 2.33 0.96
N THR A 150 20.27 3.04 2.05
CA THR A 150 20.52 2.42 3.34
C THR A 150 19.36 2.71 4.27
N THR A 151 18.45 1.75 4.34
CA THR A 151 17.61 1.58 5.53
C THR A 151 18.50 1.73 6.78
N PRO A 152 18.19 2.63 7.71
CA PRO A 152 19.02 2.84 8.89
C PRO A 152 19.31 1.49 9.58
N PRO A 153 20.54 1.20 9.97
CA PRO A 153 20.85 -0.09 10.58
C PRO A 153 19.99 -0.29 11.83
N ALA A 154 19.58 -1.53 12.08
CA ALA A 154 18.68 -1.88 13.19
C ALA A 154 19.19 -1.35 14.56
N SER A 155 20.50 -1.16 14.70
CA SER A 155 21.13 -0.51 15.85
C SER A 155 20.75 0.97 15.99
N ALA A 156 20.68 1.73 14.90
CA ALA A 156 20.29 3.14 14.92
C ALA A 156 18.79 3.29 15.23
N ILE A 157 17.96 2.40 14.70
CA ILE A 157 16.52 2.34 15.01
C ILE A 157 16.32 2.02 16.50
N ARG A 158 17.01 1.02 17.04
CA ARG A 158 16.97 0.67 18.46
C ARG A 158 17.45 1.81 19.36
N ALA A 159 18.55 2.48 19.01
CA ALA A 159 19.08 3.63 19.74
C ALA A 159 18.04 4.76 19.82
N ARG A 160 17.33 5.05 18.72
CA ARG A 160 16.28 6.08 18.66
C ARG A 160 15.08 5.73 19.54
N TYR A 161 14.65 4.45 19.58
CA TYR A 161 13.58 4.01 20.48
C TYR A 161 14.02 4.05 21.95
N ILE A 162 15.23 3.62 22.27
CA ILE A 162 15.77 3.69 23.63
C ILE A 162 15.88 5.13 24.11
N ALA A 163 16.30 6.06 23.24
CA ALA A 163 16.36 7.47 23.58
C ALA A 163 14.96 8.05 23.88
N LYS A 164 13.93 7.67 23.12
CA LYS A 164 12.54 8.07 23.41
C LYS A 164 12.03 7.48 24.73
N LEU A 165 12.34 6.22 25.03
CA LEU A 165 11.99 5.57 26.28
C LEU A 165 12.71 6.13 27.52
N LYS A 166 13.81 6.84 27.34
CA LYS A 166 14.53 7.56 28.41
C LYS A 166 14.03 8.98 28.64
N ASN A 167 13.16 9.49 27.79
CA ASN A 167 12.60 10.84 27.92
C ASN A 167 11.33 10.80 28.79
N PRO A 168 11.34 11.37 30.00
CA PRO A 168 10.19 11.30 30.90
C PRO A 168 8.93 11.98 30.34
N ARG A 169 9.07 12.96 29.45
CA ARG A 169 7.94 13.62 28.78
C ARG A 169 7.26 12.69 27.77
N GLU A 170 8.01 11.89 27.04
CA GLU A 170 7.47 10.91 26.07
C GLU A 170 6.80 9.74 26.82
N ILE A 171 7.38 9.32 27.96
CA ILE A 171 6.77 8.29 28.82
C ILE A 171 5.44 8.77 29.39
N ALA A 172 5.39 9.99 29.91
CA ALA A 172 4.16 10.58 30.43
C ALA A 172 3.06 10.67 29.34
N ARG A 173 3.44 11.05 28.12
CA ARG A 173 2.55 11.11 26.96
C ARG A 173 1.99 9.74 26.57
N LEU A 174 2.83 8.69 26.57
CA LEU A 174 2.43 7.30 26.31
C LEU A 174 1.45 6.79 27.38
N LEU A 175 1.70 7.10 28.66
CA LEU A 175 0.85 6.69 29.77
C LEU A 175 -0.48 7.45 29.84
N SER A 176 -0.55 8.67 29.28
CA SER A 176 -1.77 9.47 29.20
C SER A 176 -2.64 9.18 27.97
N GLY A 177 -2.27 8.17 27.15
CA GLY A 177 -3.06 7.80 25.96
C GLY A 177 -2.96 8.79 24.80
N GLY A 178 -2.00 9.71 24.82
CA GLY A 178 -1.71 10.62 23.72
C GLY A 178 -0.85 9.94 22.66
N VAL A 179 -1.49 9.44 21.59
CA VAL A 179 -0.82 9.02 20.35
C VAL A 179 -0.61 10.25 19.48
#